data_165a426369f1266cb6b6887cbd75ff82
#
_entry.id   165a426369f1266cb6b6887cbd75ff82
#
_cell.length_a   1.000
_cell.length_b   1.000
_cell.length_c   1.000
_cell.angle_alpha   90.00
_cell.angle_beta   90.00
_cell.angle_gamma   90.00
#
_symmetry.space_group_name_H-M   'P 1'
#
loop_
_entity.id
_entity.type
_entity.pdbx_description
1 polymer ?
#
loop_
_entity_poly.entity_id
_entity_poly.type
_entity_poly.pdbx_seq_one_letter_code
_entity_poly.pdbx_strand_id
1 'polypeptide(L)'
;MKIHSFREAPPEWLGSALERFEHQFQYPLGKDGTFRISHGREYLPFFAAMGTATLLVAEQAGAVLGTLVRVERCIEVHGAEILQRPVHYLADVKVSAEARGGRVLAALMLEAKRQIELTGSRSCYSVVMSGTARLPSDYTGRVGIPSFEKIADIMILRMTPGKPSQTDLTAPIASTASDAGPDCVIMGRRRELRSQMNPIPLAGGAWLEDTRRGKRLWTSNGAELMSAHLSSFRFDHATDGARIIQSALERAQSLGFPAVFTAVPASRYPALRAALTTVSVQEAPAAIYGHSMNAHWDWWVDTAEI
;
A
#
# COMPACT_ATOMS: atom_id res chain seq x y z
N MET A 1 -19.91 -22.81 0.88
CA MET A 1 -19.18 -21.54 0.83
C MET A 1 -20.00 -20.54 0.03
N LYS A 2 -20.19 -19.34 0.55
CA LYS A 2 -20.92 -18.22 -0.04
C LYS A 2 -19.96 -17.06 -0.24
N ILE A 3 -20.07 -16.31 -1.35
CA ILE A 3 -19.36 -15.07 -1.57
C ILE A 3 -20.33 -13.93 -1.30
N HIS A 4 -19.96 -13.08 -0.35
CA HIS A 4 -20.65 -11.84 -0.05
C HIS A 4 -19.93 -10.67 -0.72
N SER A 5 -20.67 -9.63 -1.09
CA SER A 5 -20.13 -8.42 -1.72
C SER A 5 -20.72 -7.19 -1.01
N PHE A 6 -19.86 -6.34 -0.46
CA PHE A 6 -20.26 -5.17 0.30
C PHE A 6 -19.62 -3.89 -0.29
N ARG A 7 -20.41 -2.84 -0.42
CA ARG A 7 -19.96 -1.48 -0.74
C ARG A 7 -20.09 -0.53 0.45
N GLU A 8 -20.71 -1.01 1.49
CA GLU A 8 -20.89 -0.36 2.80
C GLU A 8 -20.38 -1.29 3.89
N ALA A 9 -20.36 -0.82 5.14
CA ALA A 9 -19.93 -1.63 6.27
C ALA A 9 -20.66 -2.98 6.30
N PRO A 10 -19.96 -4.10 6.51
CA PRO A 10 -20.59 -5.41 6.64
C PRO A 10 -21.46 -5.45 7.90
N PRO A 11 -22.45 -6.37 7.98
CA PRO A 11 -23.25 -6.53 9.18
C PRO A 11 -22.37 -6.89 10.39
N GLU A 12 -22.80 -6.52 11.59
CA GLU A 12 -21.99 -6.59 12.81
C GLU A 12 -21.37 -7.97 13.08
N TRP A 13 -22.15 -9.04 12.87
CA TRP A 13 -21.67 -10.41 13.04
C TRP A 13 -20.49 -10.74 12.13
N LEU A 14 -20.53 -10.23 10.89
CA LEU A 14 -19.46 -10.43 9.91
C LEU A 14 -18.27 -9.53 10.21
N GLY A 15 -18.50 -8.29 10.64
CA GLY A 15 -17.43 -7.38 11.08
C GLY A 15 -16.58 -7.98 12.20
N SER A 16 -17.23 -8.59 13.20
CA SER A 16 -16.53 -9.31 14.27
C SER A 16 -15.77 -10.55 13.77
N ALA A 17 -16.30 -11.25 12.75
CA ALA A 17 -15.64 -12.39 12.15
C ALA A 17 -14.43 -11.97 11.29
N LEU A 18 -14.54 -10.84 10.58
CA LEU A 18 -13.44 -10.24 9.79
C LEU A 18 -12.29 -9.81 10.70
N GLU A 19 -12.58 -9.16 11.81
CA GLU A 19 -11.55 -8.75 12.78
C GLU A 19 -10.77 -9.96 13.31
N ARG A 20 -11.46 -11.05 13.70
CA ARG A 20 -10.79 -12.31 14.06
C ARG A 20 -9.99 -12.95 12.92
N PHE A 21 -10.52 -12.87 11.71
CA PHE A 21 -9.85 -13.39 10.52
C PHE A 21 -8.55 -12.64 10.23
N GLU A 22 -8.54 -11.30 10.32
CA GLU A 22 -7.33 -10.49 10.11
C GLU A 22 -6.21 -10.85 11.10
N HIS A 23 -6.54 -11.23 12.33
CA HIS A 23 -5.55 -11.60 13.34
C HIS A 23 -4.69 -12.81 12.97
N GLN A 24 -5.08 -13.60 11.96
CA GLN A 24 -4.32 -14.76 11.48
C GLN A 24 -3.13 -14.39 10.60
N PHE A 25 -3.07 -13.13 10.12
CA PHE A 25 -2.09 -12.70 9.12
C PHE A 25 -1.03 -11.81 9.74
N GLN A 26 0.23 -12.12 9.41
CA GLN A 26 1.40 -11.35 9.83
C GLN A 26 2.20 -10.96 8.60
N TYR A 27 2.80 -9.77 8.66
CA TYR A 27 3.60 -9.17 7.61
C TYR A 27 5.00 -8.88 8.14
N PRO A 28 6.06 -8.99 7.31
CA PRO A 28 7.41 -8.70 7.74
C PRO A 28 7.60 -7.21 8.07
N LEU A 29 8.37 -6.94 9.13
CA LEU A 29 8.78 -5.59 9.54
C LEU A 29 10.30 -5.59 9.74
N GLY A 30 11.04 -5.15 8.74
CA GLY A 30 12.48 -5.21 8.75
C GLY A 30 12.99 -6.67 8.77
N LYS A 31 14.18 -6.89 9.38
CA LYS A 31 14.83 -8.20 9.36
C LYS A 31 14.23 -9.21 10.34
N ASP A 32 13.78 -8.77 11.51
CA ASP A 32 13.48 -9.65 12.64
C ASP A 32 12.08 -9.42 13.24
N GLY A 33 11.28 -8.55 12.67
CA GLY A 33 9.96 -8.19 13.19
C GLY A 33 8.82 -8.62 12.29
N THR A 34 7.63 -8.72 12.88
CA THR A 34 6.37 -8.84 12.15
C THR A 34 5.32 -7.87 12.71
N PHE A 35 4.36 -7.53 11.88
CA PHE A 35 3.21 -6.75 12.28
C PHE A 35 1.92 -7.35 11.71
N ARG A 36 0.81 -6.97 12.30
CA ARG A 36 -0.54 -7.28 11.82
C ARG A 36 -1.21 -6.00 11.39
N ILE A 37 -2.10 -6.12 10.41
CA ILE A 37 -2.98 -5.05 9.96
C ILE A 37 -4.37 -5.32 10.53
N SER A 38 -5.05 -4.28 10.99
CA SER A 38 -6.47 -4.31 11.32
C SER A 38 -7.19 -3.14 10.66
N HIS A 39 -8.26 -3.45 9.95
CA HIS A 39 -9.19 -2.46 9.38
C HIS A 39 -10.41 -2.24 10.29
N GLY A 40 -10.47 -2.91 11.44
CA GLY A 40 -11.60 -2.86 12.35
C GLY A 40 -12.85 -3.54 11.77
N ARG A 41 -13.97 -3.41 12.49
CA ARG A 41 -15.22 -4.09 12.13
C ARG A 41 -15.89 -3.56 10.87
N GLU A 42 -15.72 -2.28 10.58
CA GLU A 42 -16.31 -1.66 9.38
C GLU A 42 -15.56 -2.04 8.10
N TYR A 43 -14.27 -2.33 8.19
CA TYR A 43 -13.35 -2.80 7.15
C TYR A 43 -13.15 -1.84 5.96
N LEU A 44 -14.23 -1.33 5.38
CA LEU A 44 -14.24 -0.57 4.13
C LEU A 44 -13.75 0.88 4.21
N PRO A 45 -13.83 1.64 5.32
CA PRO A 45 -13.50 3.07 5.33
C PRO A 45 -12.10 3.38 4.81
N PHE A 46 -11.11 2.52 5.10
CA PHE A 46 -9.75 2.65 4.59
C PHE A 46 -9.72 2.60 3.05
N PHE A 47 -10.39 1.61 2.47
CA PHE A 47 -10.39 1.39 1.02
C PHE A 47 -11.31 2.37 0.28
N ALA A 48 -12.43 2.75 0.88
CA ALA A 48 -13.37 3.73 0.31
C ALA A 48 -12.73 5.12 0.11
N ALA A 49 -11.71 5.43 0.90
CA ALA A 49 -10.94 6.64 0.71
C ALA A 49 -10.10 6.69 -0.57
N MET A 50 -9.78 5.53 -1.12
CA MET A 50 -8.95 5.42 -2.34
C MET A 50 -9.79 5.49 -3.63
N GLY A 51 -11.08 5.15 -3.55
CA GLY A 51 -11.96 5.07 -4.70
C GLY A 51 -13.26 4.33 -4.39
N THR A 52 -13.92 3.81 -5.42
CA THR A 52 -15.12 2.99 -5.23
C THR A 52 -14.72 1.58 -4.78
N ALA A 53 -14.80 1.34 -3.47
CA ALA A 53 -14.40 0.09 -2.86
C ALA A 53 -15.53 -0.94 -2.83
N THR A 54 -15.17 -2.21 -2.99
CA THR A 54 -16.04 -3.37 -2.78
C THR A 54 -15.27 -4.44 -2.04
N LEU A 55 -15.77 -4.84 -0.87
CA LEU A 55 -15.26 -5.95 -0.09
C LEU A 55 -15.95 -7.25 -0.52
N LEU A 56 -15.18 -8.22 -0.93
CA LEU A 56 -15.61 -9.60 -1.19
C LEU A 56 -15.19 -10.48 -0.02
N VAL A 57 -16.13 -11.26 0.51
CA VAL A 57 -15.89 -12.17 1.63
C VAL A 57 -16.36 -13.56 1.27
N ALA A 58 -15.46 -14.53 1.32
CA ALA A 58 -15.80 -15.94 1.28
C ALA A 58 -16.14 -16.41 2.69
N GLU A 59 -17.38 -16.84 2.92
CA GLU A 59 -17.88 -17.26 4.22
C GLU A 59 -18.45 -18.69 4.13
N GLN A 60 -18.27 -19.45 5.21
CA GLN A 60 -18.92 -20.75 5.40
C GLN A 60 -19.24 -20.98 6.88
N ALA A 61 -20.50 -21.22 7.18
CA ALA A 61 -21.00 -21.51 8.55
C ALA A 61 -20.57 -20.45 9.60
N GLY A 62 -20.59 -19.17 9.22
CA GLY A 62 -20.21 -18.05 10.09
C GLY A 62 -18.70 -17.78 10.17
N ALA A 63 -17.87 -18.60 9.53
CA ALA A 63 -16.43 -18.41 9.47
C ALA A 63 -16.00 -17.71 8.17
N VAL A 64 -15.13 -16.72 8.27
CA VAL A 64 -14.49 -16.07 7.11
C VAL A 64 -13.34 -16.96 6.64
N LEU A 65 -13.41 -17.40 5.39
CA LEU A 65 -12.38 -18.23 4.74
C LEU A 65 -11.42 -17.41 3.89
N GLY A 66 -11.84 -16.24 3.44
CA GLY A 66 -10.98 -15.34 2.67
C GLY A 66 -11.63 -14.01 2.36
N THR A 67 -10.80 -13.03 2.03
CA THR A 67 -11.18 -11.68 1.65
C THR A 67 -10.49 -11.25 0.36
N LEU A 68 -11.09 -10.32 -0.34
CA LEU A 68 -10.50 -9.53 -1.41
C LEU A 68 -11.21 -8.18 -1.44
N VAL A 69 -10.45 -7.10 -1.46
CA VAL A 69 -11.01 -5.76 -1.70
C VAL A 69 -10.66 -5.31 -3.10
N ARG A 70 -11.68 -4.93 -3.87
CA ARG A 70 -11.52 -4.27 -5.16
C ARG A 70 -11.80 -2.78 -5.00
N VAL A 71 -10.86 -1.95 -5.40
CA VAL A 71 -11.04 -0.49 -5.43
C VAL A 71 -10.92 -0.01 -6.87
N GLU A 72 -11.99 0.56 -7.40
CA GLU A 72 -11.97 1.27 -8.67
C GLU A 72 -11.45 2.69 -8.45
N ARG A 73 -10.38 3.05 -9.15
CA ARG A 73 -9.66 4.31 -8.98
C ARG A 73 -8.98 4.74 -10.28
N CYS A 74 -8.36 5.92 -10.28
CA CYS A 74 -7.54 6.39 -11.38
C CYS A 74 -6.05 6.37 -11.00
N ILE A 75 -5.21 6.17 -12.00
CA ILE A 75 -3.79 6.47 -11.95
C ILE A 75 -3.48 7.61 -12.93
N GLU A 76 -2.48 8.40 -12.62
CA GLU A 76 -1.87 9.35 -13.55
C GLU A 76 -0.55 8.80 -14.06
N VAL A 77 -0.38 8.84 -15.37
CA VAL A 77 0.90 8.52 -16.03
C VAL A 77 1.51 9.82 -16.50
N HIS A 78 2.62 10.19 -15.92
CA HIS A 78 3.34 11.43 -16.22
C HIS A 78 4.39 11.15 -17.30
N GLY A 79 4.19 11.68 -18.50
CA GLY A 79 5.10 11.66 -19.62
C GLY A 79 5.15 13.04 -20.28
N ALA A 80 5.15 13.10 -21.60
CA ALA A 80 5.00 14.36 -22.35
C ALA A 80 3.65 15.04 -22.05
N GLU A 81 2.63 14.22 -21.76
CA GLU A 81 1.32 14.63 -21.28
C GLU A 81 0.96 13.80 -20.05
N ILE A 82 0.09 14.35 -19.17
CA ILE A 82 -0.46 13.61 -18.03
C ILE A 82 -1.71 12.89 -18.49
N LEU A 83 -1.67 11.56 -18.45
CA LEU A 83 -2.79 10.71 -18.83
C LEU A 83 -3.45 10.11 -17.58
N GLN A 84 -4.75 10.30 -17.43
CA GLN A 84 -5.54 9.63 -16.40
C GLN A 84 -6.09 8.31 -16.93
N ARG A 85 -5.92 7.23 -16.17
CA ARG A 85 -6.40 5.89 -16.53
C ARG A 85 -7.20 5.26 -15.39
N PRO A 86 -8.43 4.81 -15.66
CA PRO A 86 -9.18 4.00 -14.68
C PRO A 86 -8.54 2.63 -14.55
N VAL A 87 -8.36 2.20 -13.30
CA VAL A 87 -7.78 0.90 -12.95
C VAL A 87 -8.45 0.33 -11.72
N HIS A 88 -8.24 -0.96 -11.46
CA HIS A 88 -8.68 -1.62 -10.24
C HIS A 88 -7.48 -1.98 -9.35
N TYR A 89 -7.51 -1.54 -8.11
CA TYR A 89 -6.60 -2.03 -7.08
C TYR A 89 -7.22 -3.25 -6.41
N LEU A 90 -6.54 -4.39 -6.48
CA LEU A 90 -6.91 -5.61 -5.79
C LEU A 90 -6.07 -5.71 -4.52
N ALA A 91 -6.69 -5.33 -3.42
CA ALA A 91 -6.07 -5.24 -2.11
C ALA A 91 -6.56 -6.35 -1.18
N ASP A 92 -5.83 -6.55 -0.13
CA ASP A 92 -6.21 -7.37 1.02
C ASP A 92 -6.69 -8.77 0.65
N VAL A 93 -6.00 -9.38 -0.33
CA VAL A 93 -6.26 -10.75 -0.78
C VAL A 93 -5.72 -11.72 0.26
N LYS A 94 -6.61 -12.29 1.05
CA LYS A 94 -6.28 -13.19 2.15
C LYS A 94 -7.09 -14.48 2.05
N VAL A 95 -6.48 -15.61 2.37
CA VAL A 95 -7.16 -16.92 2.51
C VAL A 95 -6.68 -17.57 3.78
N SER A 96 -7.61 -18.04 4.62
CA SER A 96 -7.27 -18.72 5.87
C SER A 96 -6.41 -19.97 5.62
N ALA A 97 -5.60 -20.36 6.60
CA ALA A 97 -4.68 -21.48 6.44
C ALA A 97 -5.44 -22.78 6.09
N GLU A 98 -6.58 -23.00 6.70
CA GLU A 98 -7.41 -24.20 6.52
C GLU A 98 -8.06 -24.26 5.12
N ALA A 99 -8.27 -23.09 4.49
CA ALA A 99 -8.90 -22.99 3.17
C ALA A 99 -7.90 -22.89 2.00
N ARG A 100 -6.59 -22.91 2.29
CA ARG A 100 -5.53 -22.87 1.27
C ARG A 100 -5.57 -24.13 0.41
N GLY A 101 -5.28 -23.96 -0.88
CA GLY A 101 -5.35 -25.05 -1.86
C GLY A 101 -6.77 -25.38 -2.33
N GLY A 102 -7.79 -24.80 -1.71
CA GLY A 102 -9.19 -24.94 -2.11
C GLY A 102 -9.65 -23.92 -3.16
N ARG A 103 -10.95 -23.75 -3.26
CA ARG A 103 -11.60 -22.91 -4.28
C ARG A 103 -11.81 -21.45 -3.84
N VAL A 104 -11.41 -21.07 -2.61
CA VAL A 104 -11.72 -19.75 -2.03
C VAL A 104 -11.14 -18.62 -2.87
N LEU A 105 -9.83 -18.67 -3.15
CA LEU A 105 -9.18 -17.65 -3.98
C LEU A 105 -9.81 -17.54 -5.37
N ALA A 106 -10.04 -18.68 -6.02
CA ALA A 106 -10.65 -18.70 -7.35
C ALA A 106 -12.08 -18.11 -7.35
N ALA A 107 -12.87 -18.39 -6.33
CA ALA A 107 -14.22 -17.85 -6.21
C ALA A 107 -14.22 -16.32 -5.98
N LEU A 108 -13.32 -15.81 -5.11
CA LEU A 108 -13.14 -14.38 -4.89
C LEU A 108 -12.68 -13.65 -6.18
N MET A 109 -11.71 -14.24 -6.88
CA MET A 109 -11.19 -13.68 -8.14
C MET A 109 -12.21 -13.70 -9.27
N LEU A 110 -13.01 -14.76 -9.39
CA LEU A 110 -14.10 -14.83 -10.37
C LEU A 110 -15.14 -13.75 -10.13
N GLU A 111 -15.51 -13.51 -8.87
CA GLU A 111 -16.47 -12.44 -8.54
C GLU A 111 -15.85 -11.06 -8.77
N ALA A 112 -14.58 -10.85 -8.41
CA ALA A 112 -13.87 -9.60 -8.72
C ALA A 112 -13.79 -9.35 -10.23
N LYS A 113 -13.44 -10.39 -11.02
CA LYS A 113 -13.41 -10.33 -12.48
C LYS A 113 -14.76 -9.93 -13.06
N ARG A 114 -15.86 -10.60 -12.61
CA ARG A 114 -17.21 -10.26 -13.04
C ARG A 114 -17.55 -8.78 -12.79
N GLN A 115 -17.16 -8.24 -11.64
CA GLN A 115 -17.38 -6.83 -11.32
C GLN A 115 -16.49 -5.88 -12.14
N ILE A 116 -15.24 -6.26 -12.42
CA ILE A 116 -14.32 -5.49 -13.27
C ILE A 116 -14.85 -5.40 -14.71
N GLU A 117 -15.34 -6.49 -15.25
CA GLU A 117 -15.89 -6.54 -16.62
C GLU A 117 -17.08 -5.58 -16.83
N LEU A 118 -17.77 -5.20 -15.77
CA LEU A 118 -18.88 -4.23 -15.83
C LEU A 118 -18.43 -2.77 -15.88
N THR A 119 -17.15 -2.46 -15.65
CA THR A 119 -16.65 -1.08 -15.52
C THR A 119 -16.01 -0.51 -16.78
N GLY A 120 -15.79 -1.32 -17.80
CA GLY A 120 -15.12 -0.89 -19.04
C GLY A 120 -13.58 -0.84 -18.96
N SER A 121 -12.97 -0.95 -17.77
CA SER A 121 -11.52 -1.10 -17.61
C SER A 121 -11.17 -2.49 -17.08
N ARG A 122 -10.22 -3.17 -17.75
CA ARG A 122 -9.70 -4.47 -17.32
C ARG A 122 -8.37 -4.37 -16.60
N SER A 123 -7.75 -3.20 -16.59
CA SER A 123 -6.45 -3.00 -15.95
C SER A 123 -6.59 -3.13 -14.43
N CYS A 124 -5.78 -3.97 -13.83
CA CYS A 124 -5.73 -4.10 -12.39
C CYS A 124 -4.31 -4.29 -11.88
N TYR A 125 -4.08 -3.93 -10.61
CA TYR A 125 -2.81 -4.11 -9.94
C TYR A 125 -2.99 -4.51 -8.47
N SER A 126 -1.92 -5.06 -7.89
CA SER A 126 -1.79 -5.36 -6.46
C SER A 126 -0.40 -4.96 -5.99
N VAL A 127 -0.28 -4.54 -4.73
CA VAL A 127 1.01 -4.31 -4.06
C VAL A 127 1.29 -5.48 -3.13
N VAL A 128 2.47 -6.08 -3.25
CA VAL A 128 2.85 -7.28 -2.49
C VAL A 128 4.21 -7.08 -1.84
N MET A 129 4.27 -7.22 -0.53
CA MET A 129 5.53 -7.15 0.22
C MET A 129 6.43 -8.35 -0.11
N SER A 130 7.73 -8.10 -0.24
CA SER A 130 8.73 -9.17 -0.40
C SER A 130 8.73 -10.09 0.82
N GLY A 131 9.00 -11.38 0.59
CA GLY A 131 8.89 -12.40 1.63
C GLY A 131 7.49 -13.01 1.76
N THR A 132 6.51 -12.54 0.99
CA THR A 132 5.21 -13.22 0.86
C THR A 132 5.41 -14.58 0.21
N ALA A 133 4.90 -15.63 0.84
CA ALA A 133 5.12 -17.03 0.42
C ALA A 133 4.48 -17.40 -0.94
N ARG A 134 3.51 -16.63 -1.39
CA ARG A 134 2.81 -16.81 -2.67
C ARG A 134 2.61 -15.46 -3.35
N LEU A 135 3.07 -15.36 -4.57
CA LEU A 135 2.98 -14.14 -5.39
C LEU A 135 1.79 -14.23 -6.35
N PRO A 136 1.22 -13.11 -6.81
CA PRO A 136 0.15 -13.11 -7.82
C PRO A 136 0.52 -13.88 -9.09
N SER A 137 1.77 -13.84 -9.52
CA SER A 137 2.29 -14.60 -10.68
C SER A 137 2.22 -16.11 -10.50
N ASP A 138 2.28 -16.63 -9.27
CA ASP A 138 2.18 -18.09 -8.99
C ASP A 138 0.80 -18.67 -9.31
N TYR A 139 -0.19 -17.80 -9.49
CA TYR A 139 -1.56 -18.18 -9.80
C TYR A 139 -1.91 -17.99 -11.27
N THR A 140 -0.99 -17.46 -12.08
CA THR A 140 -1.17 -17.27 -13.53
C THR A 140 -1.56 -18.57 -14.22
N GLY A 141 -2.56 -18.50 -15.10
CA GLY A 141 -3.08 -19.66 -15.83
C GLY A 141 -4.11 -20.50 -15.06
N ARG A 142 -4.40 -20.19 -13.80
CA ARG A 142 -5.49 -20.84 -13.07
C ARG A 142 -6.84 -20.25 -13.47
N VAL A 143 -7.86 -21.12 -13.52
CA VAL A 143 -9.23 -20.72 -13.91
C VAL A 143 -9.72 -19.54 -13.06
N GLY A 144 -10.16 -18.48 -13.74
CA GLY A 144 -10.73 -17.29 -13.11
C GLY A 144 -9.73 -16.29 -12.55
N ILE A 145 -8.43 -16.57 -12.58
CA ILE A 145 -7.40 -15.65 -12.10
C ILE A 145 -6.75 -14.98 -13.31
N PRO A 146 -6.74 -13.64 -13.40
CA PRO A 146 -6.00 -12.93 -14.43
C PRO A 146 -4.50 -13.25 -14.37
N SER A 147 -3.83 -13.17 -15.51
CA SER A 147 -2.37 -13.27 -15.59
C SER A 147 -1.78 -12.00 -14.96
N PHE A 148 -1.13 -12.13 -13.81
CA PHE A 148 -0.40 -11.04 -13.18
C PHE A 148 1.09 -11.16 -13.46
N GLU A 149 1.69 -10.04 -13.84
CA GLU A 149 3.12 -9.90 -14.03
C GLU A 149 3.68 -8.87 -13.05
N LYS A 150 4.91 -9.05 -12.60
CA LYS A 150 5.60 -8.01 -11.83
C LYS A 150 5.92 -6.84 -12.78
N ILE A 151 5.38 -5.65 -12.47
CA ILE A 151 5.51 -4.46 -13.31
C ILE A 151 6.41 -3.38 -12.70
N ALA A 152 6.61 -3.39 -11.38
CA ALA A 152 7.53 -2.47 -10.71
C ALA A 152 8.01 -3.03 -9.37
N ASP A 153 9.17 -2.54 -8.94
CA ASP A 153 9.66 -2.70 -7.57
C ASP A 153 9.57 -1.35 -6.83
N ILE A 154 9.16 -1.40 -5.58
CA ILE A 154 9.10 -0.24 -4.67
C ILE A 154 9.81 -0.56 -3.37
N MET A 155 10.29 0.48 -2.70
CA MET A 155 10.86 0.38 -1.36
C MET A 155 9.95 1.09 -0.37
N ILE A 156 9.38 0.33 0.57
CA ILE A 156 8.64 0.86 1.72
C ILE A 156 9.65 1.18 2.81
N LEU A 157 9.59 2.39 3.35
CA LEU A 157 10.49 2.92 4.35
C LEU A 157 9.72 3.25 5.61
N ARG A 158 10.17 2.72 6.75
CA ARG A 158 9.79 3.22 8.06
C ARG A 158 10.98 3.97 8.65
N MET A 159 10.79 5.25 8.90
CA MET A 159 11.84 6.17 9.26
C MET A 159 11.65 6.71 10.66
N THR A 160 12.73 6.80 11.43
CA THR A 160 12.79 7.48 12.73
C THR A 160 13.96 8.46 12.72
N PRO A 161 13.92 9.52 13.53
CA PRO A 161 15.10 10.37 13.71
C PRO A 161 16.30 9.53 14.11
N GLY A 162 17.39 9.69 13.36
CA GLY A 162 18.67 9.05 13.69
C GLY A 162 19.46 9.87 14.68
N LYS A 163 20.52 9.28 15.22
CA LYS A 163 21.54 10.06 15.92
C LYS A 163 22.28 10.92 14.87
N PRO A 164 22.60 12.20 15.16
CA PRO A 164 23.38 13.01 14.24
C PRO A 164 24.71 12.28 13.97
N SER A 165 24.94 11.92 12.72
CA SER A 165 26.23 11.40 12.28
C SER A 165 27.17 12.59 12.11
N GLN A 166 28.34 12.55 12.68
CA GLN A 166 29.42 13.55 12.50
C GLN A 166 30.10 13.42 11.12
N THR A 167 29.42 12.94 10.11
CA THR A 167 29.99 12.80 8.77
C THR A 167 29.80 14.07 7.99
N ASP A 168 30.90 14.69 7.60
CA ASP A 168 31.00 15.92 6.80
C ASP A 168 30.12 15.85 5.54
N LEU A 169 29.23 16.84 5.40
CA LEU A 169 28.32 17.05 4.27
C LEU A 169 29.02 17.64 3.02
N THR A 170 30.29 17.32 2.76
CA THR A 170 31.09 17.95 1.69
C THR A 170 31.30 17.10 0.44
N ALA A 171 30.71 15.89 0.34
CA ALA A 171 30.81 15.13 -0.90
C ALA A 171 29.73 15.61 -1.90
N PRO A 172 30.10 16.08 -3.11
CA PRO A 172 29.14 16.35 -4.17
C PRO A 172 28.48 15.05 -4.58
N ILE A 173 27.16 14.96 -4.41
CA ILE A 173 26.38 13.83 -4.89
C ILE A 173 26.39 13.93 -6.41
N ALA A 174 27.10 12.99 -7.06
CA ALA A 174 27.03 12.85 -8.51
C ALA A 174 25.56 12.52 -8.87
N SER A 175 24.91 13.45 -9.55
CA SER A 175 23.63 13.23 -10.20
C SER A 175 23.84 12.20 -11.30
N THR A 176 23.63 10.94 -11.01
CA THR A 176 23.37 9.95 -12.07
C THR A 176 21.96 10.25 -12.55
N ALA A 177 21.85 10.90 -13.70
CA ALA A 177 20.59 10.94 -14.44
C ALA A 177 20.16 9.48 -14.64
N SER A 178 19.14 9.05 -13.89
CA SER A 178 18.58 7.73 -14.09
C SER A 178 17.75 7.81 -15.37
N ASP A 179 17.92 6.82 -16.26
CA ASP A 179 17.01 6.53 -17.37
C ASP A 179 15.66 6.05 -16.81
N ALA A 180 15.07 6.84 -15.93
CA ALA A 180 13.79 6.55 -15.31
C ALA A 180 12.70 6.68 -16.39
N GLY A 181 11.90 5.64 -16.51
CA GLY A 181 10.70 5.69 -17.35
C GLY A 181 9.70 6.74 -16.84
N PRO A 182 8.58 6.95 -17.54
CA PRO A 182 7.55 7.88 -17.11
C PRO A 182 7.02 7.50 -15.73
N ASP A 183 6.82 8.50 -14.88
CA ASP A 183 6.26 8.31 -13.54
C ASP A 183 4.80 7.87 -13.61
N CYS A 184 4.43 6.87 -12.81
CA CYS A 184 3.06 6.50 -12.56
C CYS A 184 2.67 6.91 -11.13
N VAL A 185 1.66 7.74 -11.01
CA VAL A 185 1.13 8.20 -9.74
C VAL A 185 -0.25 7.61 -9.50
N ILE A 186 -0.41 6.95 -8.36
CA ILE A 186 -1.71 6.43 -7.98
C ILE A 186 -2.59 7.56 -7.46
N MET A 187 -3.75 7.73 -8.07
CA MET A 187 -4.75 8.71 -7.70
C MET A 187 -5.94 8.05 -7.01
N GLY A 188 -6.46 8.65 -5.96
CA GLY A 188 -7.65 8.19 -5.25
C GLY A 188 -8.53 9.33 -4.78
N ARG A 189 -9.78 9.01 -4.45
CA ARG A 189 -10.73 9.95 -3.83
C ARG A 189 -10.46 10.09 -2.34
N ARG A 190 -9.31 10.67 -1.97
CA ARG A 190 -8.87 10.71 -0.57
C ARG A 190 -9.38 11.90 0.23
N ARG A 191 -10.07 12.88 -0.38
CA ARG A 191 -10.45 14.13 0.29
C ARG A 191 -11.27 13.89 1.56
N GLU A 192 -12.24 13.00 1.51
CA GLU A 192 -13.12 12.68 2.64
C GLU A 192 -12.35 11.98 3.77
N LEU A 193 -11.49 11.02 3.41
CA LEU A 193 -10.65 10.35 4.39
C LEU A 193 -9.54 11.26 4.92
N ARG A 194 -8.99 12.13 4.09
CA ARG A 194 -8.05 13.17 4.54
C ARG A 194 -8.65 14.02 5.64
N SER A 195 -9.91 14.43 5.51
CA SER A 195 -10.61 15.17 6.58
C SER A 195 -10.81 14.33 7.84
N GLN A 196 -11.06 13.04 7.70
CA GLN A 196 -11.22 12.10 8.83
C GLN A 196 -9.88 11.75 9.51
N MET A 197 -8.79 11.71 8.75
CA MET A 197 -7.45 11.37 9.22
C MET A 197 -6.58 12.58 9.57
N ASN A 198 -7.15 13.80 9.55
CA ASN A 198 -6.43 15.05 9.83
C ASN A 198 -5.12 15.16 9.03
N PRO A 199 -5.16 15.18 7.69
CA PRO A 199 -3.96 15.31 6.90
C PRO A 199 -3.30 16.66 7.16
N ILE A 200 -1.98 16.65 7.29
CA ILE A 200 -1.18 17.84 7.59
C ILE A 200 -0.33 18.15 6.37
N PRO A 201 -0.51 19.32 5.73
CA PRO A 201 0.26 19.69 4.56
C PRO A 201 1.72 19.95 4.94
N LEU A 202 2.60 19.55 4.05
CA LEU A 202 4.04 19.78 4.11
C LEU A 202 4.52 20.53 2.86
N ALA A 203 5.79 20.93 2.86
CA ALA A 203 6.41 21.49 1.66
C ALA A 203 6.41 20.48 0.49
N GLY A 204 6.42 21.00 -0.74
CA GLY A 204 6.43 20.15 -1.96
C GLY A 204 5.11 19.44 -2.25
N GLY A 205 4.00 19.83 -1.62
CA GLY A 205 2.68 19.22 -1.85
C GLY A 205 2.48 17.86 -1.17
N ALA A 206 3.46 17.40 -0.39
CA ALA A 206 3.33 16.19 0.40
C ALA A 206 2.40 16.40 1.62
N TRP A 207 1.89 15.28 2.15
CA TRP A 207 0.97 15.28 3.30
C TRP A 207 1.43 14.28 4.34
N LEU A 208 1.25 14.64 5.61
CA LEU A 208 1.40 13.71 6.72
C LEU A 208 0.02 13.25 7.17
N GLU A 209 -0.20 11.94 7.22
CA GLU A 209 -1.51 11.34 7.49
C GLU A 209 -1.44 10.34 8.64
N ASP A 210 -2.54 10.28 9.42
CA ASP A 210 -2.80 9.26 10.42
C ASP A 210 -3.84 8.26 9.88
N THR A 211 -3.44 7.02 9.63
CA THR A 211 -4.32 5.99 9.05
C THR A 211 -5.17 5.26 10.10
N ARG A 212 -4.97 5.48 11.40
CA ARG A 212 -5.52 4.67 12.49
C ARG A 212 -7.06 4.61 12.57
N ARG A 213 -7.74 5.54 11.95
CA ARG A 213 -9.22 5.48 11.84
C ARG A 213 -9.70 4.38 10.88
N GLY A 214 -8.91 4.03 9.86
CA GLY A 214 -9.28 3.03 8.86
C GLY A 214 -8.33 1.84 8.82
N LYS A 215 -7.07 2.00 9.26
CA LYS A 215 -6.07 0.94 9.32
C LYS A 215 -5.12 1.14 10.49
N ARG A 216 -4.99 0.13 11.34
CA ARG A 216 -4.04 0.08 12.45
C ARG A 216 -3.02 -1.03 12.24
N LEU A 217 -1.81 -0.78 12.70
CA LEU A 217 -0.71 -1.74 12.64
C LEU A 217 -0.35 -2.16 14.07
N TRP A 218 -0.20 -3.48 14.28
CA TRP A 218 0.12 -4.05 15.58
C TRP A 218 1.34 -4.93 15.48
N THR A 219 2.33 -4.71 16.33
CA THR A 219 3.52 -5.56 16.42
C THR A 219 3.16 -6.93 17.00
N SER A 220 4.04 -7.91 16.83
CA SER A 220 3.84 -9.27 17.34
C SER A 220 3.68 -9.35 18.87
N ASN A 221 4.26 -8.39 19.62
CA ASN A 221 4.09 -8.28 21.07
C ASN A 221 2.80 -7.55 21.52
N GLY A 222 1.92 -7.18 20.57
CA GLY A 222 0.64 -6.54 20.85
C GLY A 222 0.68 -5.03 21.05
N ALA A 223 1.83 -4.37 20.87
CA ALA A 223 1.92 -2.92 20.88
C ALA A 223 1.47 -2.34 19.51
N GLU A 224 0.77 -1.19 19.54
CA GLU A 224 0.44 -0.48 18.32
C GLU A 224 1.71 0.12 17.68
N LEU A 225 1.91 -0.14 16.39
CA LEU A 225 3.02 0.42 15.62
C LEU A 225 2.65 1.85 15.20
N MET A 226 2.79 2.77 16.15
CA MET A 226 2.49 4.19 15.94
C MET A 226 3.42 4.77 14.86
N SER A 227 2.83 5.21 13.74
CA SER A 227 3.57 5.87 12.67
C SER A 227 2.62 6.78 11.89
N ALA A 228 3.10 7.93 11.47
CA ALA A 228 2.43 8.72 10.46
C ALA A 228 2.82 8.22 9.05
N HIS A 229 2.03 8.54 8.05
CA HIS A 229 2.30 8.21 6.65
C HIS A 229 2.57 9.49 5.86
N LEU A 230 3.71 9.54 5.17
CA LEU A 230 4.05 10.60 4.24
C LEU A 230 3.45 10.24 2.87
N SER A 231 2.43 10.97 2.48
CA SER A 231 1.64 10.75 1.27
C SER A 231 1.86 11.88 0.26
N SER A 232 1.58 11.59 -1.02
CA SER A 232 1.86 12.47 -2.16
C SER A 232 3.33 12.89 -2.21
N PHE A 233 4.21 12.03 -1.69
CA PHE A 233 5.64 12.26 -1.63
C PHE A 233 6.29 11.95 -2.95
N ARG A 234 6.84 12.97 -3.59
CA ARG A 234 7.60 12.87 -4.85
C ARG A 234 8.77 13.83 -4.81
N PHE A 235 9.83 13.51 -5.55
CA PHE A 235 11.01 14.36 -5.69
C PHE A 235 11.72 14.08 -7.02
N ASP A 236 12.29 15.12 -7.60
CA ASP A 236 13.18 15.01 -8.74
C ASP A 236 14.63 14.84 -8.26
N HIS A 237 15.01 15.55 -7.21
CA HIS A 237 16.34 15.46 -6.60
C HIS A 237 16.28 14.82 -5.22
N ALA A 238 17.16 13.86 -4.96
CA ALA A 238 17.21 13.12 -3.70
C ALA A 238 17.40 14.01 -2.46
N THR A 239 18.11 15.12 -2.59
CA THR A 239 18.29 16.13 -1.53
C THR A 239 16.97 16.79 -1.13
N ASP A 240 16.08 17.06 -2.09
CA ASP A 240 14.77 17.64 -1.80
C ASP A 240 13.86 16.61 -1.15
N GLY A 241 13.91 15.36 -1.63
CA GLY A 241 13.24 14.24 -0.97
C GLY A 241 13.69 14.08 0.49
N ALA A 242 14.98 14.15 0.76
CA ALA A 242 15.52 14.06 2.12
C ALA A 242 15.05 15.23 3.02
N ARG A 243 14.98 16.45 2.49
CA ARG A 243 14.45 17.62 3.23
C ARG A 243 12.97 17.47 3.57
N ILE A 244 12.16 16.98 2.64
CA ILE A 244 10.73 16.71 2.89
C ILE A 244 10.58 15.66 3.98
N ILE A 245 11.35 14.57 3.93
CA ILE A 245 11.34 13.52 4.96
C ILE A 245 11.76 14.09 6.32
N GLN A 246 12.80 14.89 6.38
CA GLN A 246 13.25 15.52 7.64
C GLN A 246 12.13 16.38 8.25
N SER A 247 11.51 17.25 7.46
CA SER A 247 10.36 18.05 7.88
C SER A 247 9.17 17.20 8.34
N ALA A 248 8.91 16.08 7.62
CA ALA A 248 7.86 15.13 7.99
C ALA A 248 8.12 14.47 9.35
N LEU A 249 9.38 14.07 9.62
CA LEU A 249 9.79 13.48 10.90
C LEU A 249 9.64 14.47 12.05
N GLU A 250 10.11 15.69 11.89
CA GLU A 250 9.97 16.75 12.90
C GLU A 250 8.51 17.04 13.22
N ARG A 251 7.68 17.14 12.17
CA ARG A 251 6.26 17.37 12.34
C ARG A 251 5.54 16.17 12.96
N ALA A 252 5.87 14.95 12.55
CA ALA A 252 5.32 13.72 13.12
C ALA A 252 5.62 13.63 14.62
N GLN A 253 6.85 13.92 15.03
CA GLN A 253 7.24 13.96 16.44
C GLN A 253 6.45 14.97 17.26
N SER A 254 6.25 16.19 16.73
CA SER A 254 5.44 17.22 17.42
C SER A 254 3.98 16.79 17.63
N LEU A 255 3.51 15.79 16.88
CA LEU A 255 2.17 15.19 16.95
C LEU A 255 2.13 13.86 17.72
N GLY A 256 3.26 13.45 18.31
CA GLY A 256 3.35 12.20 19.07
C GLY A 256 3.56 10.93 18.25
N PHE A 257 3.90 11.05 16.96
CA PHE A 257 4.28 9.90 16.15
C PHE A 257 5.80 9.67 16.19
N PRO A 258 6.26 8.49 16.64
CA PRO A 258 7.70 8.21 16.73
C PRO A 258 8.35 7.91 15.38
N ALA A 259 7.57 7.67 14.33
CA ALA A 259 8.06 7.28 13.02
C ALA A 259 7.17 7.77 11.88
N VAL A 260 7.73 7.76 10.67
CA VAL A 260 7.03 8.07 9.42
C VAL A 260 7.22 6.93 8.44
N PHE A 261 6.13 6.50 7.79
CA PHE A 261 6.15 5.59 6.65
C PHE A 261 6.07 6.36 5.33
N THR A 262 6.81 5.91 4.34
CA THR A 262 6.61 6.29 2.93
C THR A 262 7.01 5.14 2.01
N ALA A 263 6.69 5.24 0.73
CA ALA A 263 7.21 4.34 -0.30
C ALA A 263 7.76 5.16 -1.47
N VAL A 264 8.78 4.61 -2.11
CA VAL A 264 9.41 5.22 -3.29
C VAL A 264 9.67 4.14 -4.35
N PRO A 265 9.73 4.49 -5.64
CA PRO A 265 10.23 3.58 -6.67
C PRO A 265 11.61 3.05 -6.29
N ALA A 266 11.84 1.75 -6.48
CA ALA A 266 13.12 1.14 -6.11
C ALA A 266 14.31 1.76 -6.86
N SER A 267 14.08 2.26 -8.09
CA SER A 267 15.05 3.01 -8.90
C SER A 267 15.53 4.31 -8.22
N ARG A 268 14.63 4.97 -7.47
CA ARG A 268 14.92 6.25 -6.80
C ARG A 268 15.53 6.07 -5.40
N TYR A 269 15.39 4.88 -4.82
CA TYR A 269 15.79 4.63 -3.43
C TYR A 269 17.29 4.79 -3.15
N PRO A 270 18.23 4.29 -3.96
CA PRO A 270 19.66 4.40 -3.65
C PRO A 270 20.13 5.85 -3.47
N ALA A 271 19.72 6.76 -4.35
CA ALA A 271 20.04 8.18 -4.25
C ALA A 271 19.42 8.83 -3.02
N LEU A 272 18.13 8.55 -2.76
CA LEU A 272 17.45 9.03 -1.56
C LEU A 272 18.12 8.51 -0.30
N ARG A 273 18.47 7.22 -0.24
CA ARG A 273 19.13 6.60 0.92
C ARG A 273 20.48 7.26 1.25
N ALA A 274 21.26 7.61 0.23
CA ALA A 274 22.51 8.33 0.40
C ALA A 274 22.32 9.74 0.96
N ALA A 275 21.20 10.40 0.63
CA ALA A 275 20.87 11.74 1.13
C ALA A 275 20.30 11.72 2.58
N LEU A 276 19.81 10.58 3.07
CA LEU A 276 19.22 10.41 4.41
C LEU A 276 20.29 10.13 5.48
N THR A 277 21.20 11.06 5.72
CA THR A 277 22.36 10.86 6.63
C THR A 277 22.00 10.87 8.12
N THR A 278 20.92 11.58 8.49
CA THR A 278 20.49 11.78 9.89
C THR A 278 19.22 11.00 10.23
N VAL A 279 18.82 10.06 9.40
CA VAL A 279 17.57 9.29 9.54
C VAL A 279 17.89 7.80 9.68
N SER A 280 17.31 7.18 10.69
CA SER A 280 17.32 5.72 10.80
C SER A 280 16.20 5.15 9.92
N VAL A 281 16.53 4.22 9.02
CA VAL A 281 15.61 3.68 8.02
C VAL A 281 15.50 2.17 8.19
N GLN A 282 14.26 1.69 8.34
CA GLN A 282 13.90 0.28 8.19
C GLN A 282 13.30 0.10 6.80
N GLU A 283 13.83 -0.83 6.04
CA GLU A 283 13.49 -1.09 4.64
C GLU A 283 12.59 -2.32 4.53
N ALA A 284 11.55 -2.23 3.73
CA ALA A 284 10.69 -3.34 3.39
C ALA A 284 10.44 -3.32 1.87
N PRO A 285 11.18 -4.13 1.10
CA PRO A 285 10.97 -4.25 -0.33
C PRO A 285 9.56 -4.75 -0.63
N ALA A 286 8.95 -4.20 -1.68
CA ALA A 286 7.67 -4.64 -2.19
C ALA A 286 7.66 -4.56 -3.71
N ALA A 287 6.71 -5.23 -4.33
CA ALA A 287 6.53 -5.20 -5.78
C ALA A 287 5.08 -4.92 -6.15
N ILE A 288 4.90 -4.31 -7.31
CA ILE A 288 3.60 -4.11 -7.93
C ILE A 288 3.43 -5.18 -9.00
N TYR A 289 2.34 -5.90 -8.89
CA TYR A 289 1.91 -6.88 -9.88
C TYR A 289 0.70 -6.33 -10.62
N GLY A 290 0.75 -6.35 -11.95
CA GLY A 290 -0.30 -5.82 -12.82
C GLY A 290 -0.83 -6.83 -13.81
N HIS A 291 -2.08 -6.60 -14.24
CA HIS A 291 -2.71 -7.25 -15.38
C HIS A 291 -3.18 -6.18 -16.34
N SER A 292 -2.82 -6.30 -17.62
CA SER A 292 -3.10 -5.28 -18.65
C SER A 292 -2.55 -3.90 -18.28
N MET A 293 -1.36 -3.87 -17.68
CA MET A 293 -0.63 -2.68 -17.23
C MET A 293 0.74 -2.63 -17.90
N ASN A 294 1.31 -1.42 -18.01
CA ASN A 294 2.66 -1.23 -18.54
C ASN A 294 3.73 -1.46 -17.47
N ALA A 295 4.78 -2.21 -17.81
CA ALA A 295 5.86 -2.59 -16.91
C ALA A 295 7.03 -1.57 -16.83
N HIS A 296 6.94 -0.42 -17.50
CA HIS A 296 8.09 0.51 -17.65
C HIS A 296 7.88 1.86 -16.94
N TRP A 297 7.06 1.86 -15.87
CA TRP A 297 6.80 3.08 -15.11
C TRP A 297 7.50 3.04 -13.75
N ASP A 298 7.98 4.20 -13.28
CA ASP A 298 8.31 4.41 -11.89
C ASP A 298 7.02 4.63 -11.09
N TRP A 299 6.73 3.72 -10.19
CA TRP A 299 5.48 3.75 -9.42
C TRP A 299 5.63 4.49 -8.10
N TRP A 300 4.91 5.60 -7.96
CA TRP A 300 4.78 6.35 -6.73
C TRP A 300 3.50 5.93 -6.00
N VAL A 301 3.66 5.35 -4.83
CA VAL A 301 2.57 4.75 -4.05
C VAL A 301 2.62 5.30 -2.64
N ASP A 302 1.49 5.74 -2.12
CA ASP A 302 1.40 6.18 -0.72
C ASP A 302 1.22 4.97 0.22
N THR A 303 2.03 4.86 1.27
CA THR A 303 1.89 3.80 2.27
C THR A 303 0.57 3.88 3.05
N ALA A 304 -0.08 5.03 3.04
CA ALA A 304 -1.43 5.19 3.53
C ALA A 304 -2.50 4.51 2.64
N GLU A 305 -2.09 3.89 1.53
CA GLU A 305 -2.98 3.25 0.54
C GLU A 305 -2.65 1.76 0.31
N ILE A 306 -1.64 1.22 0.99
CA ILE A 306 -1.25 -0.19 0.90
C ILE A 306 -1.49 -0.95 2.20
#